data_17f518312650aea9ff31a7a5d90e3a07
#
_entry.id   17f518312650aea9ff31a7a5d90e3a07
#
_cell.length_a   1.000
_cell.length_b   1.000
_cell.length_c   1.000
_cell.angle_alpha   90.00
_cell.angle_beta   90.00
_cell.angle_gamma   90.00
#
_symmetry.space_group_name_H-M   'P 1'
#
loop_
_entity.id
_entity.type
_entity.pdbx_description
1 polymer ?
#
loop_
_entity_poly.entity_id
_entity_poly.type
_entity_poly.pdbx_seq_one_letter_code
_entity_poly.pdbx_strand_id
1 'polypeptide(L)'
;MTVVLKVGGASAGGAAAAVAELREQGNAVCVVHGAGPQISDEMAKRGLKVRFVGGRRVTTPEALAVVRESFRVVNATLCAEIGPDAVALAGDEIGLEAVQVPELGLVGEPLPSCPQAVVDALAAGLVPVVSPLARGPLNVNADEAAAALAVGLGAARIVFLTDVPGVFFEGRLLHSIPAAEAVELVGAGSFDGGIVPKLLAAAGAARNGLQADIGLTAVIA
;
A
#
# COMPACT_ATOMS: atom_id res chain seq x y z
N MET A 1 -7.26 -4.68 -17.89
CA MET A 1 -7.90 -4.80 -16.56
C MET A 1 -7.20 -3.85 -15.61
N THR A 2 -7.85 -3.41 -14.51
CA THR A 2 -7.19 -2.55 -13.50
C THR A 2 -6.39 -3.40 -12.52
N VAL A 3 -5.14 -3.02 -12.28
CA VAL A 3 -4.24 -3.64 -11.28
C VAL A 3 -3.79 -2.55 -10.31
N VAL A 4 -3.90 -2.82 -9.01
CA VAL A 4 -3.29 -1.97 -7.99
C VAL A 4 -1.95 -2.58 -7.59
N LEU A 5 -0.86 -1.80 -7.74
CA LEU A 5 0.48 -2.19 -7.35
C LEU A 5 0.86 -1.47 -6.06
N LYS A 6 1.04 -2.21 -4.97
CA LYS A 6 1.56 -1.65 -3.72
C LYS A 6 3.08 -1.73 -3.70
N VAL A 7 3.70 -0.57 -3.49
CA VAL A 7 5.18 -0.44 -3.45
C VAL A 7 5.62 -0.09 -2.02
N GLY A 8 6.51 -0.88 -1.46
CA GLY A 8 7.13 -0.61 -0.17
C GLY A 8 8.23 0.46 -0.29
N GLY A 9 8.52 1.17 0.81
CA GLY A 9 9.58 2.19 0.80
C GLY A 9 10.97 1.63 0.47
N ALA A 10 11.24 0.35 0.75
CA ALA A 10 12.47 -0.34 0.39
C ALA A 10 12.46 -0.90 -1.04
N SER A 11 11.28 -1.16 -1.61
CA SER A 11 11.11 -1.77 -2.94
C SER A 11 10.90 -0.73 -4.06
N ALA A 12 11.10 0.56 -3.78
CA ALA A 12 10.87 1.64 -4.74
C ALA A 12 11.68 1.45 -6.04
N GLY A 13 12.95 1.00 -5.96
CA GLY A 13 13.80 0.81 -7.11
C GLY A 13 13.34 -0.24 -8.15
N GLY A 14 12.32 -1.04 -7.85
CA GLY A 14 11.71 -2.00 -8.79
C GLY A 14 10.34 -1.56 -9.34
N ALA A 15 9.80 -0.43 -8.84
CA ALA A 15 8.45 0.01 -9.15
C ALA A 15 8.24 0.31 -10.63
N ALA A 16 9.16 1.05 -11.25
CA ALA A 16 9.08 1.42 -12.67
C ALA A 16 9.06 0.19 -13.58
N ALA A 17 9.92 -0.79 -13.32
CA ALA A 17 9.96 -2.04 -14.08
C ALA A 17 8.67 -2.84 -13.92
N ALA A 18 8.14 -2.98 -12.69
CA ALA A 18 6.89 -3.68 -12.43
C ALA A 18 5.69 -2.98 -13.09
N VAL A 19 5.64 -1.64 -13.09
CA VAL A 19 4.61 -0.86 -13.80
C VAL A 19 4.71 -1.10 -15.30
N ALA A 20 5.92 -1.06 -15.88
CA ALA A 20 6.12 -1.29 -17.31
C ALA A 20 5.64 -2.70 -17.72
N GLU A 21 6.04 -3.73 -16.98
CA GLU A 21 5.63 -5.11 -17.23
C GLU A 21 4.10 -5.28 -17.17
N LEU A 22 3.46 -4.75 -16.15
CA LEU A 22 2.00 -4.83 -16.03
C LEU A 22 1.29 -4.10 -17.16
N ARG A 23 1.81 -2.95 -17.62
CA ARG A 23 1.25 -2.20 -18.76
C ARG A 23 1.45 -2.94 -20.08
N GLU A 24 2.61 -3.56 -20.31
CA GLU A 24 2.89 -4.41 -21.50
C GLU A 24 1.91 -5.59 -21.57
N GLN A 25 1.45 -6.10 -20.43
CA GLN A 25 0.39 -7.11 -20.32
C GLN A 25 -1.02 -6.56 -20.60
N GLY A 26 -1.15 -5.27 -20.94
CA GLY A 26 -2.42 -4.62 -21.26
C GLY A 26 -3.23 -4.18 -20.04
N ASN A 27 -2.60 -4.02 -18.87
CA ASN A 27 -3.29 -3.56 -17.68
C ASN A 27 -3.22 -2.04 -17.52
N ALA A 28 -4.27 -1.45 -16.94
CA ALA A 28 -4.26 -0.13 -16.34
C ALA A 28 -3.71 -0.26 -14.91
N VAL A 29 -2.68 0.51 -14.54
CA VAL A 29 -1.96 0.34 -13.28
C VAL A 29 -2.14 1.56 -12.39
N CYS A 30 -2.57 1.33 -11.15
CA CYS A 30 -2.56 2.32 -10.07
C CYS A 30 -1.52 1.91 -9.03
N VAL A 31 -0.61 2.82 -8.68
CA VAL A 31 0.44 2.59 -7.69
C VAL A 31 0.01 3.19 -6.35
N VAL A 32 0.14 2.42 -5.26
CA VAL A 32 0.06 2.92 -3.88
C VAL A 32 1.39 2.68 -3.21
N HIS A 33 2.04 3.72 -2.70
CA HIS A 33 3.37 3.59 -2.12
C HIS A 33 3.40 3.81 -0.61
N GLY A 34 4.37 3.20 0.04
CA GLY A 34 4.75 3.52 1.42
C GLY A 34 6.00 4.41 1.45
N ALA A 35 6.32 4.93 2.65
CA ALA A 35 7.55 5.68 2.94
C ALA A 35 8.05 5.39 4.36
N GLY A 36 7.81 4.18 4.87
CA GLY A 36 8.09 3.82 6.27
C GLY A 36 9.51 4.15 6.75
N PRO A 37 10.58 3.69 6.05
CA PRO A 37 11.96 4.02 6.39
C PRO A 37 12.23 5.53 6.35
N GLN A 38 11.86 6.22 5.27
CA GLN A 38 12.06 7.65 5.08
C GLN A 38 11.38 8.48 6.18
N ILE A 39 10.13 8.13 6.54
CA ILE A 39 9.40 8.77 7.64
C ILE A 39 10.12 8.53 8.96
N SER A 40 10.58 7.30 9.24
CA SER A 40 11.27 6.99 10.49
C SER A 40 12.58 7.76 10.64
N ASP A 41 13.37 7.84 9.57
CA ASP A 41 14.62 8.57 9.53
C ASP A 41 14.40 10.08 9.75
N GLU A 42 13.40 10.64 9.08
CA GLU A 42 13.09 12.07 9.20
C GLU A 42 12.50 12.42 10.58
N MET A 43 11.66 11.54 11.15
CA MET A 43 11.19 11.68 12.53
C MET A 43 12.35 11.66 13.53
N ALA A 44 13.30 10.72 13.35
CA ALA A 44 14.48 10.61 14.22
C ALA A 44 15.34 11.88 14.16
N LYS A 45 15.59 12.45 12.97
CA LYS A 45 16.32 13.72 12.80
C LYS A 45 15.65 14.89 13.52
N ARG A 46 14.31 14.87 13.64
CA ARG A 46 13.52 15.90 14.34
C ARG A 46 13.29 15.57 15.83
N GLY A 47 13.89 14.49 16.36
CA GLY A 47 13.72 14.07 17.74
C GLY A 47 12.32 13.54 18.08
N LEU A 48 11.53 13.16 17.08
CA LEU A 48 10.19 12.61 17.27
C LEU A 48 10.27 11.11 17.52
N LYS A 49 9.44 10.62 18.47
CA LYS A 49 9.38 9.17 18.78
C LYS A 49 8.70 8.40 17.67
N VAL A 50 9.34 7.32 17.21
CA VAL A 50 8.76 6.35 16.29
C VAL A 50 8.14 5.21 17.08
N ARG A 51 6.83 5.00 16.93
CA ARG A 51 6.10 3.91 17.57
C ARG A 51 5.11 3.29 16.59
N PHE A 52 5.01 1.98 16.60
CA PHE A 52 4.03 1.22 15.81
C PHE A 52 3.15 0.38 16.72
N VAL A 53 1.91 0.20 16.32
CA VAL A 53 0.93 -0.71 16.93
C VAL A 53 0.19 -1.41 15.80
N GLY A 54 0.25 -2.73 15.74
CA GLY A 54 -0.40 -3.52 14.70
C GLY A 54 0.01 -3.11 13.26
N GLY A 55 1.27 -2.72 13.05
CA GLY A 55 1.77 -2.26 11.75
C GLY A 55 1.39 -0.82 11.38
N ARG A 56 0.60 -0.11 12.20
CA ARG A 56 0.20 1.29 12.01
C ARG A 56 1.10 2.20 12.84
N ARG A 57 1.59 3.30 12.25
CA ARG A 57 2.45 4.29 12.93
C ARG A 57 1.58 5.22 13.79
N VAL A 58 1.83 5.25 15.09
CA VAL A 58 1.22 6.26 15.98
C VAL A 58 1.61 7.65 15.48
N THR A 59 0.61 8.48 15.21
CA THR A 59 0.81 9.72 14.46
C THR A 59 0.23 10.91 15.22
N THR A 60 1.12 11.75 15.80
CA THR A 60 0.76 13.05 16.36
C THR A 60 0.63 14.10 15.25
N PRO A 61 0.11 15.31 15.52
CA PRO A 61 0.09 16.39 14.53
C PRO A 61 1.48 16.71 13.96
N GLU A 62 2.52 16.71 14.80
CA GLU A 62 3.90 16.96 14.39
C GLU A 62 4.44 15.82 13.51
N ALA A 63 4.14 14.56 13.90
CA ALA A 63 4.50 13.40 13.12
C ALA A 63 3.77 13.38 11.76
N LEU A 64 2.51 13.82 11.70
CA LEU A 64 1.76 13.88 10.45
C LEU A 64 2.40 14.85 9.44
N ALA A 65 2.94 15.99 9.90
CA ALA A 65 3.66 16.91 9.03
C ALA A 65 4.88 16.24 8.37
N VAL A 66 5.63 15.42 9.14
CA VAL A 66 6.75 14.62 8.62
C VAL A 66 6.26 13.55 7.64
N VAL A 67 5.19 12.85 7.99
CA VAL A 67 4.57 11.81 7.14
C VAL A 67 4.19 12.41 5.77
N ARG A 68 3.49 13.54 5.77
CA ARG A 68 3.03 14.21 4.55
C ARG A 68 4.20 14.64 3.66
N GLU A 69 5.23 15.27 4.24
CA GLU A 69 6.41 15.69 3.50
C GLU A 69 7.17 14.47 2.92
N SER A 70 7.36 13.42 3.70
CA SER A 70 8.02 12.21 3.24
C SER A 70 7.23 11.53 2.10
N PHE A 71 5.91 11.49 2.19
CA PHE A 71 5.08 10.97 1.10
C PHE A 71 5.21 11.81 -0.17
N ARG A 72 5.23 13.15 -0.04
CA ARG A 72 5.41 14.05 -1.19
C ARG A 72 6.74 13.77 -1.90
N VAL A 73 7.83 13.59 -1.16
CA VAL A 73 9.15 13.30 -1.72
C VAL A 73 9.17 11.94 -2.41
N VAL A 74 8.69 10.88 -1.74
CA VAL A 74 8.65 9.52 -2.33
C VAL A 74 7.74 9.47 -3.56
N ASN A 75 6.59 10.14 -3.50
CA ASN A 75 5.66 10.20 -4.64
C ASN A 75 6.32 10.87 -5.86
N ALA A 76 6.98 12.01 -5.67
CA ALA A 76 7.69 12.70 -6.74
C ALA A 76 8.83 11.85 -7.34
N THR A 77 9.58 11.13 -6.49
CA THR A 77 10.65 10.23 -6.94
C THR A 77 10.08 9.09 -7.79
N LEU A 78 9.02 8.42 -7.33
CA LEU A 78 8.37 7.35 -8.07
C LEU A 78 7.79 7.83 -9.40
N CYS A 79 7.15 9.00 -9.43
CA CYS A 79 6.65 9.57 -10.67
C CYS A 79 7.80 9.86 -11.66
N ALA A 80 8.92 10.36 -11.18
CA ALA A 80 10.10 10.59 -12.05
C ALA A 80 10.69 9.28 -12.60
N GLU A 81 10.71 8.21 -11.80
CA GLU A 81 11.19 6.89 -12.22
C GLU A 81 10.25 6.19 -13.20
N ILE A 82 8.92 6.27 -12.97
CA ILE A 82 7.89 5.69 -13.86
C ILE A 82 7.84 6.44 -15.19
N GLY A 83 8.04 7.76 -15.17
CA GLY A 83 8.09 8.59 -16.36
C GLY A 83 6.87 9.49 -16.58
N PRO A 84 6.72 10.05 -17.81
CA PRO A 84 5.77 11.15 -18.09
C PRO A 84 4.29 10.76 -17.92
N ASP A 85 3.96 9.48 -17.94
CA ASP A 85 2.60 9.01 -17.74
C ASP A 85 2.19 8.94 -16.26
N ALA A 86 3.12 9.14 -15.32
CA ALA A 86 2.85 9.07 -13.89
C ALA A 86 2.20 10.37 -13.37
N VAL A 87 1.17 10.22 -12.52
CA VAL A 87 0.47 11.35 -11.89
C VAL A 87 0.51 11.20 -10.38
N ALA A 88 1.13 12.17 -9.71
CA ALA A 88 1.22 12.23 -8.26
C ALA A 88 -0.13 12.62 -7.64
N LEU A 89 -0.65 11.79 -6.74
CA LEU A 89 -1.92 12.02 -6.05
C LEU A 89 -1.75 11.85 -4.53
N ALA A 90 -2.18 12.84 -3.75
CA ALA A 90 -2.29 12.71 -2.31
C ALA A 90 -3.67 12.15 -1.94
N GLY A 91 -3.71 11.03 -1.22
CA GLY A 91 -4.95 10.30 -0.98
C GLY A 91 -6.04 11.13 -0.28
N ASP A 92 -5.67 11.98 0.68
CA ASP A 92 -6.61 12.86 1.38
C ASP A 92 -7.18 13.98 0.47
N GLU A 93 -6.42 14.44 -0.52
CA GLU A 93 -6.84 15.45 -1.49
C GLU A 93 -7.80 14.86 -2.54
N ILE A 94 -7.58 13.61 -2.94
CA ILE A 94 -8.44 12.93 -3.89
C ILE A 94 -9.65 12.23 -3.25
N GLY A 95 -9.72 12.21 -1.92
CA GLY A 95 -10.85 11.69 -1.19
C GLY A 95 -10.79 10.22 -0.81
N LEU A 96 -9.61 9.67 -0.54
CA LEU A 96 -9.53 8.39 0.17
C LEU A 96 -10.23 8.52 1.53
N GLU A 97 -11.04 7.54 1.87
CA GLU A 97 -11.82 7.52 3.11
C GLU A 97 -11.20 6.58 4.14
N ALA A 98 -11.30 6.97 5.41
CA ALA A 98 -10.88 6.14 6.53
C ALA A 98 -11.66 6.47 7.79
N VAL A 99 -11.81 5.49 8.67
CA VAL A 99 -12.28 5.69 10.04
C VAL A 99 -11.08 5.97 10.92
N GLN A 100 -11.12 7.06 11.69
CA GLN A 100 -10.03 7.38 12.62
C GLN A 100 -9.91 6.32 13.71
N VAL A 101 -8.67 6.01 14.09
CA VAL A 101 -8.30 5.13 15.22
C VAL A 101 -7.75 6.04 16.33
N PRO A 102 -8.60 6.60 17.20
CA PRO A 102 -8.22 7.71 18.11
C PRO A 102 -7.06 7.39 19.03
N GLU A 103 -6.92 6.14 19.49
CA GLU A 103 -5.83 5.67 20.36
C GLU A 103 -4.44 5.70 19.69
N LEU A 104 -4.40 5.83 18.37
CA LEU A 104 -3.17 5.97 17.59
C LEU A 104 -2.93 7.42 17.12
N GLY A 105 -3.83 8.35 17.47
CA GLY A 105 -3.80 9.75 17.07
C GLY A 105 -4.41 9.99 15.69
N LEU A 106 -3.66 10.65 14.80
CA LEU A 106 -4.11 10.94 13.43
C LEU A 106 -3.82 9.75 12.49
N VAL A 107 -4.38 8.60 12.83
CA VAL A 107 -4.28 7.34 12.08
C VAL A 107 -5.68 6.92 11.64
N GLY A 108 -5.78 6.44 10.39
CA GLY A 108 -7.02 5.93 9.83
C GLY A 108 -6.97 4.45 9.47
N GLU A 109 -8.09 3.78 9.63
CA GLU A 109 -8.40 2.49 9.03
C GLU A 109 -9.13 2.75 7.71
N PRO A 110 -8.54 2.40 6.54
CA PRO A 110 -9.08 2.81 5.26
C PRO A 110 -10.36 2.05 4.92
N LEU A 111 -11.28 2.77 4.28
CA LEU A 111 -12.49 2.21 3.71
C LEU A 111 -12.33 2.03 2.20
N PRO A 112 -12.99 1.04 1.60
CA PRO A 112 -13.06 0.94 0.14
C PRO A 112 -13.56 2.25 -0.45
N SER A 113 -12.79 2.84 -1.37
CA SER A 113 -13.11 4.12 -2.00
C SER A 113 -12.69 4.11 -3.47
N CYS A 114 -13.42 4.86 -4.29
CA CYS A 114 -13.19 4.98 -5.73
C CYS A 114 -13.03 6.46 -6.10
N PRO A 115 -11.88 7.08 -5.81
CA PRO A 115 -11.65 8.50 -6.10
C PRO A 115 -11.71 8.79 -7.60
N GLN A 116 -12.50 9.78 -7.98
CA GLN A 116 -12.70 10.13 -9.39
C GLN A 116 -11.36 10.48 -10.09
N ALA A 117 -10.44 11.15 -9.39
CA ALA A 117 -9.13 11.50 -9.96
C ALA A 117 -8.30 10.25 -10.35
N VAL A 118 -8.44 9.13 -9.62
CA VAL A 118 -7.80 7.85 -9.99
C VAL A 118 -8.46 7.26 -11.22
N VAL A 119 -9.79 7.27 -11.27
CA VAL A 119 -10.58 6.75 -12.41
C VAL A 119 -10.24 7.52 -13.68
N ASP A 120 -10.22 8.85 -13.62
CA ASP A 120 -9.92 9.72 -14.76
C ASP A 120 -8.48 9.51 -15.26
N ALA A 121 -7.51 9.41 -14.36
CA ALA A 121 -6.12 9.13 -14.72
C ALA A 121 -5.98 7.77 -15.44
N LEU A 122 -6.58 6.70 -14.88
CA LEU A 122 -6.56 5.37 -15.50
C LEU A 122 -7.24 5.38 -16.88
N ALA A 123 -8.37 6.07 -17.01
CA ALA A 123 -9.10 6.22 -18.29
C ALA A 123 -8.29 6.98 -19.35
N ALA A 124 -7.45 7.93 -18.93
CA ALA A 124 -6.53 8.66 -19.78
C ALA A 124 -5.25 7.87 -20.14
N GLY A 125 -5.11 6.62 -19.66
CA GLY A 125 -3.92 5.79 -19.87
C GLY A 125 -2.72 6.19 -19.00
N LEU A 126 -2.95 7.03 -17.98
CA LEU A 126 -1.93 7.47 -17.02
C LEU A 126 -1.79 6.47 -15.87
N VAL A 127 -0.71 6.62 -15.11
CA VAL A 127 -0.40 5.82 -13.92
C VAL A 127 -0.56 6.70 -12.68
N PRO A 128 -1.72 6.65 -11.98
CA PRO A 128 -1.86 7.35 -10.71
C PRO A 128 -0.95 6.73 -9.66
N VAL A 129 -0.14 7.58 -9.01
CA VAL A 129 0.77 7.24 -7.90
C VAL A 129 0.21 7.87 -6.63
N VAL A 130 -0.36 7.05 -5.77
CA VAL A 130 -1.18 7.50 -4.63
C VAL A 130 -0.40 7.36 -3.33
N SER A 131 -0.30 8.44 -2.56
CA SER A 131 0.20 8.37 -1.19
C SER A 131 -0.93 8.03 -0.20
N PRO A 132 -0.65 7.18 0.83
CA PRO A 132 -1.68 6.63 1.72
C PRO A 132 -2.03 7.60 2.85
N LEU A 133 -2.64 8.71 2.48
CA LEU A 133 -3.32 9.64 3.37
C LEU A 133 -4.83 9.55 3.10
N ALA A 134 -5.65 9.69 4.12
CA ALA A 134 -7.09 9.75 3.99
C ALA A 134 -7.65 11.08 4.52
N ARG A 135 -8.90 11.38 4.17
CA ARG A 135 -9.60 12.57 4.66
C ARG A 135 -9.52 12.67 6.17
N GLY A 136 -9.37 13.89 6.68
CA GLY A 136 -9.40 14.15 8.10
C GLY A 136 -8.22 14.84 8.76
N PRO A 137 -7.03 15.08 8.16
CA PRO A 137 -6.14 14.22 7.42
C PRO A 137 -5.61 13.06 8.29
N LEU A 138 -5.67 11.85 7.81
CA LEU A 138 -5.28 10.66 8.54
C LEU A 138 -4.14 9.91 7.82
N ASN A 139 -3.12 9.51 8.57
CA ASN A 139 -2.09 8.60 8.11
C ASN A 139 -2.65 7.18 8.04
N VAL A 140 -2.51 6.51 6.92
CA VAL A 140 -3.01 5.14 6.70
C VAL A 140 -1.85 4.20 6.41
N ASN A 141 -1.96 2.95 6.87
CA ASN A 141 -1.02 1.91 6.47
C ASN A 141 -1.11 1.68 4.95
N ALA A 142 0.04 1.67 4.26
CA ALA A 142 0.07 1.62 2.80
C ALA A 142 -0.43 0.28 2.22
N ASP A 143 -0.25 -0.84 2.92
CA ASP A 143 -0.77 -2.15 2.50
C ASP A 143 -2.30 -2.15 2.60
N GLU A 144 -2.85 -1.63 3.70
CA GLU A 144 -4.29 -1.48 3.93
C GLU A 144 -4.92 -0.50 2.92
N ALA A 145 -4.27 0.66 2.68
CA ALA A 145 -4.75 1.65 1.72
C ALA A 145 -4.80 1.10 0.28
N ALA A 146 -3.78 0.33 -0.11
CA ALA A 146 -3.74 -0.32 -1.42
C ALA A 146 -4.88 -1.33 -1.58
N ALA A 147 -5.13 -2.16 -0.56
CA ALA A 147 -6.21 -3.14 -0.59
C ALA A 147 -7.59 -2.45 -0.64
N ALA A 148 -7.81 -1.42 0.18
CA ALA A 148 -9.06 -0.68 0.20
C ALA A 148 -9.33 0.03 -1.14
N LEU A 149 -8.30 0.66 -1.72
CA LEU A 149 -8.40 1.29 -3.04
C LEU A 149 -8.67 0.25 -4.14
N ALA A 150 -8.00 -0.91 -4.10
CA ALA A 150 -8.23 -1.98 -5.07
C ALA A 150 -9.67 -2.49 -5.03
N VAL A 151 -10.22 -2.70 -3.82
CA VAL A 151 -11.63 -3.09 -3.64
C VAL A 151 -12.57 -2.00 -4.16
N GLY A 152 -12.34 -0.75 -3.79
CA GLY A 152 -13.19 0.38 -4.19
C GLY A 152 -13.20 0.63 -5.69
N LEU A 153 -12.06 0.45 -6.37
CA LEU A 153 -11.94 0.56 -7.84
C LEU A 153 -12.51 -0.64 -8.59
N GLY A 154 -12.90 -1.72 -7.90
CA GLY A 154 -13.23 -2.99 -8.55
C GLY A 154 -12.07 -3.55 -9.37
N ALA A 155 -10.84 -3.40 -8.88
CA ALA A 155 -9.66 -3.88 -9.56
C ALA A 155 -9.70 -5.41 -9.73
N ALA A 156 -9.14 -5.92 -10.82
CA ALA A 156 -9.05 -7.36 -11.03
C ALA A 156 -7.99 -8.00 -10.13
N ARG A 157 -6.94 -7.23 -9.79
CA ARG A 157 -5.78 -7.74 -9.08
C ARG A 157 -5.12 -6.67 -8.21
N ILE A 158 -4.59 -7.11 -7.05
CA ILE A 158 -3.62 -6.34 -6.26
C ILE A 158 -2.31 -7.10 -6.17
N VAL A 159 -1.20 -6.40 -6.38
CA VAL A 159 0.16 -6.95 -6.29
C VAL A 159 0.92 -6.19 -5.22
N PHE A 160 1.43 -6.89 -4.22
CA PHE A 160 2.34 -6.34 -3.22
C PHE A 160 3.78 -6.58 -3.67
N LEU A 161 4.42 -5.53 -4.19
CA LEU A 161 5.84 -5.58 -4.53
C LEU A 161 6.67 -5.70 -3.25
N THR A 162 7.56 -6.66 -3.22
CA THR A 162 8.38 -7.00 -2.06
C THR A 162 9.81 -7.33 -2.52
N ASP A 163 10.77 -7.13 -1.63
CA ASP A 163 12.19 -7.45 -1.78
C ASP A 163 12.52 -8.93 -1.56
N VAL A 164 11.53 -9.72 -1.14
CA VAL A 164 11.64 -11.17 -1.01
C VAL A 164 10.78 -11.87 -2.08
N PRO A 165 11.12 -13.12 -2.48
CA PRO A 165 10.38 -13.83 -3.53
C PRO A 165 8.87 -14.00 -3.26
N GLY A 166 8.47 -14.02 -1.99
CA GLY A 166 7.08 -14.24 -1.58
C GLY A 166 6.97 -14.57 -0.10
N VAL A 167 5.90 -15.25 0.28
CA VAL A 167 5.65 -15.66 1.66
C VAL A 167 6.38 -16.96 1.96
N PHE A 168 7.21 -16.97 3.01
CA PHE A 168 7.88 -18.17 3.51
C PHE A 168 7.18 -18.65 4.78
N PHE A 169 6.87 -19.94 4.84
CA PHE A 169 6.39 -20.60 6.05
C PHE A 169 7.25 -21.84 6.31
N GLU A 170 7.75 -22.00 7.52
CA GLU A 170 8.69 -23.07 7.91
C GLU A 170 9.88 -23.23 6.94
N GLY A 171 10.41 -22.10 6.46
CA GLY A 171 11.56 -22.07 5.55
C GLY A 171 11.24 -22.43 4.08
N ARG A 172 9.97 -22.61 3.72
CA ARG A 172 9.52 -22.94 2.36
C ARG A 172 8.73 -21.77 1.77
N LEU A 173 9.01 -21.44 0.51
CA LEU A 173 8.22 -20.48 -0.25
C LEU A 173 6.84 -21.09 -0.54
N LEU A 174 5.78 -20.40 -0.14
CA LEU A 174 4.41 -20.76 -0.47
C LEU A 174 4.07 -20.29 -1.89
N HIS A 175 3.54 -21.15 -2.73
CA HIS A 175 2.98 -20.75 -4.04
C HIS A 175 1.59 -20.12 -3.89
N SER A 176 0.82 -20.63 -2.92
CA SER A 176 -0.48 -20.06 -2.56
C SER A 176 -0.77 -20.29 -1.09
N ILE A 177 -1.64 -19.44 -0.54
CA ILE A 177 -2.16 -19.56 0.82
C ILE A 177 -3.62 -19.10 0.83
N PRO A 178 -4.56 -19.89 1.42
CA PRO A 178 -5.93 -19.44 1.64
C PRO A 178 -5.99 -18.24 2.57
N ALA A 179 -6.86 -17.27 2.27
CA ALA A 179 -7.01 -16.05 3.07
C ALA A 179 -7.39 -16.32 4.53
N ALA A 180 -8.16 -17.38 4.78
CA ALA A 180 -8.51 -17.79 6.13
C ALA A 180 -7.29 -18.33 6.90
N GLU A 181 -6.50 -19.18 6.27
CA GLU A 181 -5.27 -19.75 6.83
C GLU A 181 -4.22 -18.69 7.07
N ALA A 182 -4.06 -17.73 6.13
CA ALA A 182 -3.15 -16.59 6.30
C ALA A 182 -3.46 -15.79 7.56
N VAL A 183 -4.74 -15.51 7.82
CA VAL A 183 -5.18 -14.79 9.03
C VAL A 183 -4.96 -15.62 10.30
N GLU A 184 -5.24 -16.93 10.26
CA GLU A 184 -5.04 -17.84 11.39
C GLU A 184 -3.55 -17.92 11.76
N LEU A 185 -2.67 -18.12 10.78
CA LEU A 185 -1.22 -18.20 10.99
C LEU A 185 -0.63 -16.88 11.50
N VAL A 186 -1.12 -15.74 11.01
CA VAL A 186 -0.75 -14.42 11.56
C VAL A 186 -1.20 -14.31 13.02
N GLY A 187 -2.44 -14.71 13.34
CA GLY A 187 -2.97 -14.70 14.71
C GLY A 187 -2.21 -15.64 15.66
N ALA A 188 -1.70 -16.75 15.17
CA ALA A 188 -0.85 -17.69 15.89
C ALA A 188 0.61 -17.21 16.07
N GLY A 189 1.00 -16.06 15.50
CA GLY A 189 2.35 -15.51 15.57
C GLY A 189 3.37 -16.25 14.69
N SER A 190 2.92 -16.96 13.66
CA SER A 190 3.78 -17.70 12.72
C SER A 190 4.55 -16.79 11.77
N PHE A 191 4.16 -15.52 11.68
CA PHE A 191 4.81 -14.49 10.87
C PHE A 191 5.15 -13.26 11.71
N ASP A 192 6.19 -12.55 11.32
CA ASP A 192 6.61 -11.31 11.96
C ASP A 192 6.93 -10.18 10.96
N GLY A 193 7.22 -8.99 11.47
CA GLY A 193 7.69 -7.86 10.67
C GLY A 193 6.72 -7.41 9.57
N GLY A 194 7.31 -6.98 8.47
CA GLY A 194 6.58 -6.34 7.36
C GLY A 194 5.69 -7.27 6.53
N ILE A 195 5.80 -8.61 6.70
CA ILE A 195 4.95 -9.55 5.97
C ILE A 195 3.52 -9.60 6.55
N VAL A 196 3.39 -9.40 7.87
CA VAL A 196 2.10 -9.46 8.57
C VAL A 196 1.06 -8.49 7.99
N PRO A 197 1.30 -7.17 7.90
CA PRO A 197 0.32 -6.26 7.31
C PRO A 197 0.01 -6.58 5.84
N LYS A 198 0.98 -7.09 5.06
CA LYS A 198 0.77 -7.51 3.67
C LYS A 198 -0.16 -8.71 3.57
N LEU A 199 0.06 -9.74 4.39
CA LEU A 199 -0.79 -10.93 4.44
C LEU A 199 -2.23 -10.58 4.82
N LEU A 200 -2.42 -9.74 5.85
CA LEU A 200 -3.76 -9.31 6.27
C LEU A 200 -4.46 -8.48 5.19
N ALA A 201 -3.74 -7.56 4.54
CA ALA A 201 -4.29 -6.75 3.44
C ALA A 201 -4.61 -7.60 2.21
N ALA A 202 -3.74 -8.54 1.82
CA ALA A 202 -3.96 -9.47 0.73
C ALA A 202 -5.14 -10.41 1.01
N ALA A 203 -5.24 -10.94 2.24
CA ALA A 203 -6.37 -11.77 2.66
C ALA A 203 -7.69 -10.98 2.63
N GLY A 204 -7.68 -9.72 3.06
CA GLY A 204 -8.84 -8.83 2.94
C GLY A 204 -9.27 -8.62 1.50
N ALA A 205 -8.33 -8.35 0.60
CA ALA A 205 -8.60 -8.19 -0.83
C ALA A 205 -9.15 -9.48 -1.46
N ALA A 206 -8.53 -10.64 -1.17
CA ALA A 206 -8.96 -11.93 -1.69
C ALA A 206 -10.40 -12.27 -1.27
N ARG A 207 -10.78 -12.02 -0.01
CA ARG A 207 -12.16 -12.19 0.48
C ARG A 207 -13.18 -11.29 -0.21
N ASN A 208 -12.73 -10.18 -0.81
CA ASN A 208 -13.56 -9.29 -1.64
C ASN A 208 -13.50 -9.67 -3.13
N GLY A 209 -12.99 -10.85 -3.48
CA GLY A 209 -13.00 -11.40 -4.82
C GLY A 209 -11.86 -10.91 -5.73
N LEU A 210 -10.84 -10.23 -5.19
CA LEU A 210 -9.68 -9.82 -5.96
C LEU A 210 -8.62 -10.92 -5.98
N GLN A 211 -7.91 -11.05 -7.10
CA GLN A 211 -6.64 -11.76 -7.08
C GLN A 211 -5.63 -10.93 -6.27
N ALA A 212 -4.98 -11.54 -5.28
CA ALA A 212 -4.00 -10.85 -4.43
C ALA A 212 -2.68 -11.63 -4.42
N ASP A 213 -1.59 -10.94 -4.75
CA ASP A 213 -0.27 -11.57 -4.85
C ASP A 213 0.77 -10.81 -4.00
N ILE A 214 1.57 -11.58 -3.27
CA ILE A 214 2.74 -11.10 -2.52
C ILE A 214 3.98 -11.74 -3.14
N GLY A 215 4.68 -11.00 -4.03
CA GLY A 215 5.70 -11.61 -4.87
C GLY A 215 5.14 -12.79 -5.66
N LEU A 216 5.74 -13.98 -5.49
CA LEU A 216 5.31 -15.23 -6.13
C LEU A 216 4.23 -16.00 -5.40
N THR A 217 3.71 -15.49 -4.27
CA THR A 217 2.68 -16.16 -3.47
C THR A 217 1.30 -15.57 -3.77
N ALA A 218 0.38 -16.38 -4.24
CA ALA A 218 -1.02 -16.02 -4.41
C ALA A 218 -1.78 -16.19 -3.08
N VAL A 219 -2.52 -15.17 -2.66
CA VAL A 219 -3.50 -15.27 -1.56
C VAL A 219 -4.87 -15.46 -2.17
N ILE A 220 -5.49 -16.59 -1.87
CA ILE A 220 -6.74 -17.04 -2.50
C ILE A 220 -7.91 -17.00 -1.49
N ALA A 221 -9.12 -16.76 -2.00
CA ALA A 221 -10.35 -16.68 -1.18
C ALA A 221 -10.68 -17.99 -0.45
#